data_5a4aa610a0c327327592682229c15526
#
_entry.id   5a4aa610a0c327327592682229c15526
#
_cell.length_a   1.000
_cell.length_b   1.000
_cell.length_c   1.000
_cell.angle_alpha   90.00
_cell.angle_beta   90.00
_cell.angle_gamma   90.00
#
_symmetry.space_group_name_H-M   'P 1'
#
loop_
_entity.id
_entity.type
_entity.pdbx_description
1 polymer ?
#
loop_
_entity_poly.entity_id
_entity_poly.type
_entity_poly.pdbx_seq_one_letter_code
_entity_poly.pdbx_strand_id
1 'polypeptide(L)'
;MLDPNAVIDDFLSSHDLDYEQKDENTYLITLPGEAKQQTHCALVVGDHSLSINAFVIRKPDENKAAVFEYLLKKNASMYSIAFAINELGDIYLVGRLPLEAVNEREIDRILGAVLQYADSSFNPLLELGFSSAIRREWAWRVSRGESLANLKAFEHLI
;
A
#
# COMPACT_ATOMS: atom_id res chain seq x y z
N MET A 1 4.17 2.28 30.20
CA MET A 1 4.09 2.17 28.74
C MET A 1 4.91 0.96 28.28
N LEU A 2 4.35 0.14 27.44
CA LEU A 2 5.08 -0.99 26.85
C LEU A 2 6.15 -0.45 25.88
N ASP A 3 7.25 -1.19 25.74
CA ASP A 3 8.25 -0.86 24.72
C ASP A 3 7.66 -1.09 23.34
N PRO A 4 7.52 -0.06 22.49
CA PRO A 4 6.94 -0.21 21.16
C PRO A 4 7.66 -1.25 20.30
N ASN A 5 8.97 -1.33 20.37
CA ASN A 5 9.74 -2.31 19.62
C ASN A 5 9.42 -3.74 20.05
N ALA A 6 9.29 -3.98 21.36
CA ALA A 6 8.90 -5.29 21.86
C ALA A 6 7.49 -5.68 21.40
N VAL A 7 6.56 -4.75 21.43
CA VAL A 7 5.17 -4.99 20.98
C VAL A 7 5.16 -5.38 19.49
N ILE A 8 5.86 -4.63 18.65
CA ILE A 8 5.90 -4.88 17.20
C ILE A 8 6.56 -6.24 16.93
N ASP A 9 7.71 -6.50 17.55
CA ASP A 9 8.44 -7.73 17.35
C ASP A 9 7.62 -8.95 17.75
N ASP A 10 6.98 -8.90 18.92
CA ASP A 10 6.09 -9.96 19.39
C ASP A 10 4.91 -10.18 18.46
N PHE A 11 4.29 -9.10 17.97
CA PHE A 11 3.17 -9.20 17.03
C PHE A 11 3.59 -9.87 15.72
N LEU A 12 4.69 -9.40 15.11
CA LEU A 12 5.13 -9.91 13.82
C LEU A 12 5.55 -11.37 13.89
N SER A 13 6.23 -11.77 14.96
CA SER A 13 6.64 -13.16 15.13
C SER A 13 5.46 -14.09 15.43
N SER A 14 4.52 -13.65 16.26
CA SER A 14 3.38 -14.49 16.67
C SER A 14 2.32 -14.67 15.58
N HIS A 15 2.23 -13.73 14.63
CA HIS A 15 1.27 -13.80 13.53
C HIS A 15 1.86 -14.39 12.26
N ASP A 16 3.07 -14.90 12.31
CA ASP A 16 3.75 -15.57 11.18
C ASP A 16 3.80 -14.70 9.93
N LEU A 17 4.06 -13.41 10.12
CA LEU A 17 4.17 -12.47 9.02
C LEU A 17 5.57 -12.48 8.42
N ASP A 18 5.65 -12.26 7.10
CA ASP A 18 6.91 -12.10 6.39
C ASP A 18 7.45 -10.70 6.67
N TYR A 19 8.54 -10.61 7.39
CA TYR A 19 9.13 -9.32 7.74
C TYR A 19 10.63 -9.40 7.90
N GLU A 20 11.26 -8.25 7.78
CA GLU A 20 12.70 -8.08 8.01
C GLU A 20 12.90 -6.89 8.96
N GLN A 21 13.66 -7.09 10.02
CA GLN A 21 14.05 -6.00 10.91
C GLN A 21 15.36 -5.41 10.40
N LYS A 22 15.33 -4.18 9.89
CA LYS A 22 16.50 -3.51 9.32
C LYS A 22 17.46 -2.97 10.38
N ASP A 23 16.91 -2.44 11.45
CA ASP A 23 17.66 -1.97 12.62
C ASP A 23 16.74 -2.08 13.83
N GLU A 24 17.18 -1.58 14.99
CA GLU A 24 16.40 -1.71 16.23
C GLU A 24 15.03 -1.05 16.19
N ASN A 25 14.80 -0.12 15.26
CA ASN A 25 13.58 0.68 15.18
C ASN A 25 12.81 0.52 13.87
N THR A 26 13.32 -0.23 12.91
CA THR A 26 12.76 -0.28 11.55
C THR A 26 12.39 -1.70 11.15
N TYR A 27 11.13 -1.89 10.78
CA TYR A 27 10.58 -3.17 10.36
C TYR A 27 9.99 -3.01 8.95
N LEU A 28 10.37 -3.90 8.04
CA LEU A 28 9.82 -3.98 6.69
C LEU A 28 8.97 -5.24 6.60
N ILE A 29 7.68 -5.06 6.37
CA ILE A 29 6.69 -6.14 6.37
C ILE A 29 6.17 -6.32 4.96
N THR A 30 6.09 -7.56 4.50
CA THR A 30 5.50 -7.90 3.21
C THR A 30 4.11 -8.48 3.44
N LEU A 31 3.08 -7.75 2.99
CA LEU A 31 1.69 -8.14 3.13
C LEU A 31 1.19 -8.72 1.81
N PRO A 32 0.70 -9.97 1.79
CA PRO A 32 0.18 -10.57 0.56
C PRO A 32 -1.22 -10.04 0.24
N GLY A 33 -1.47 -9.74 -1.04
CA GLY A 33 -2.75 -9.26 -1.52
C GLY A 33 -3.22 -10.04 -2.76
N GLU A 34 -4.36 -9.66 -3.30
CA GLU A 34 -4.95 -10.29 -4.48
C GLU A 34 -4.72 -9.46 -5.74
N ALA A 35 -5.26 -8.23 -5.81
CA ALA A 35 -5.06 -7.34 -6.95
C ALA A 35 -3.63 -6.83 -7.01
N LYS A 36 -3.12 -6.38 -5.86
CA LYS A 36 -1.71 -6.06 -5.67
C LYS A 36 -1.10 -7.21 -4.90
N GLN A 37 -0.27 -8.00 -5.58
CA GLN A 37 0.23 -9.26 -5.03
C GLN A 37 0.97 -9.09 -3.71
N GLN A 38 1.74 -8.03 -3.57
CA GLN A 38 2.47 -7.71 -2.35
C GLN A 38 2.44 -6.22 -2.06
N THR A 39 2.30 -5.89 -0.79
CA THR A 39 2.45 -4.51 -0.31
C THR A 39 3.53 -4.50 0.77
N HIS A 40 4.58 -3.71 0.54
CA HIS A 40 5.66 -3.57 1.51
C HIS A 40 5.35 -2.39 2.41
N CYS A 41 5.27 -2.67 3.70
CA CYS A 41 4.96 -1.68 4.72
C CYS A 41 6.13 -1.49 5.65
N ALA A 42 6.60 -0.25 5.82
CA ALA A 42 7.62 0.09 6.78
C ALA A 42 6.99 0.63 8.05
N LEU A 43 7.39 0.07 9.19
CA LEU A 43 7.09 0.60 10.51
C LEU A 43 8.37 1.12 11.11
N VAL A 44 8.41 2.39 11.50
CA VAL A 44 9.60 3.01 12.08
C VAL A 44 9.26 3.65 13.42
N VAL A 45 9.87 3.15 14.48
CA VAL A 45 9.70 3.69 15.83
C VAL A 45 10.61 4.90 15.98
N GLY A 46 10.01 6.09 16.07
CA GLY A 46 10.73 7.33 16.31
C GLY A 46 10.72 7.73 17.78
N ASP A 47 11.15 8.97 18.06
CA ASP A 47 11.21 9.46 19.44
C ASP A 47 9.82 9.75 20.02
N HIS A 48 8.86 10.09 19.19
CA HIS A 48 7.52 10.51 19.61
C HIS A 48 6.39 9.70 19.01
N SER A 49 6.64 9.04 17.88
CA SER A 49 5.60 8.33 17.16
C SER A 49 6.15 7.14 16.39
N LEU A 50 5.25 6.21 16.12
CA LEU A 50 5.45 5.15 15.14
C LEU A 50 5.03 5.71 13.77
N SER A 51 5.93 5.67 12.80
CA SER A 51 5.61 6.05 11.42
C SER A 51 5.24 4.82 10.62
N ILE A 52 4.20 4.94 9.80
CA ILE A 52 3.74 3.90 8.88
C ILE A 52 3.91 4.43 7.46
N ASN A 53 4.50 3.62 6.59
CA ASN A 53 4.72 4.01 5.19
C ASN A 53 4.64 2.77 4.31
N ALA A 54 3.78 2.82 3.28
CA ALA A 54 3.63 1.71 2.35
C ALA A 54 3.49 2.25 0.93
N PHE A 55 4.37 1.83 0.03
CA PHE A 55 4.27 2.18 -1.39
C PHE A 55 3.06 1.48 -2.00
N VAL A 56 2.26 2.22 -2.77
CA VAL A 56 1.08 1.67 -3.45
C VAL A 56 1.32 1.57 -4.94
N ILE A 57 1.62 2.68 -5.60
CA ILE A 57 1.79 2.72 -7.04
C ILE A 57 2.65 3.93 -7.42
N ARG A 58 3.40 3.80 -8.50
CA ARG A 58 4.21 4.89 -9.01
C ARG A 58 3.35 6.05 -9.52
N LYS A 59 3.98 7.18 -9.78
CA LYS A 59 3.35 8.36 -10.35
C LYS A 59 2.45 7.99 -11.54
N PRO A 60 1.17 8.42 -11.55
CA PRO A 60 0.27 8.19 -12.67
C PRO A 60 0.79 8.80 -13.98
N ASP A 61 0.59 8.09 -15.08
CA ASP A 61 0.95 8.57 -16.41
C ASP A 61 0.01 9.67 -16.91
N GLU A 62 -1.27 9.60 -16.48
CA GLU A 62 -2.35 10.44 -16.99
C GLU A 62 -3.43 10.63 -15.94
N ASN A 63 -4.36 11.54 -16.19
CA ASN A 63 -5.54 11.80 -15.35
C ASN A 63 -5.21 12.07 -13.88
N LYS A 64 -4.16 12.83 -13.62
CA LYS A 64 -3.72 13.11 -12.25
C LYS A 64 -4.83 13.69 -11.39
N ALA A 65 -5.63 14.61 -11.94
CA ALA A 65 -6.73 15.22 -11.19
C ALA A 65 -7.75 14.18 -10.75
N ALA A 66 -8.13 13.26 -11.62
CA ALA A 66 -9.06 12.18 -11.30
C ALA A 66 -8.49 11.23 -10.26
N VAL A 67 -7.19 10.90 -10.38
CA VAL A 67 -6.48 10.05 -9.41
C VAL A 67 -6.49 10.73 -8.03
N PHE A 68 -6.11 11.99 -7.96
CA PHE A 68 -6.04 12.71 -6.67
C PHE A 68 -7.42 12.88 -6.04
N GLU A 69 -8.45 13.12 -6.84
CA GLU A 69 -9.83 13.17 -6.35
C GLU A 69 -10.25 11.84 -5.73
N TYR A 70 -9.93 10.73 -6.41
CA TYR A 70 -10.18 9.39 -5.87
C TYR A 70 -9.49 9.19 -4.52
N LEU A 71 -8.20 9.54 -4.43
CA LEU A 71 -7.43 9.38 -3.19
C LEU A 71 -7.99 10.23 -2.06
N LEU A 72 -8.34 11.48 -2.32
CA LEU A 72 -8.88 12.38 -1.30
C LEU A 72 -10.24 11.91 -0.79
N LYS A 73 -11.09 11.40 -1.68
CA LYS A 73 -12.38 10.84 -1.27
C LYS A 73 -12.21 9.60 -0.39
N LYS A 74 -11.25 8.73 -0.74
CA LYS A 74 -10.93 7.55 0.08
C LYS A 74 -10.42 7.95 1.46
N ASN A 75 -9.55 8.95 1.52
CA ASN A 75 -8.97 9.41 2.78
C ASN A 75 -10.02 9.79 3.81
N ALA A 76 -11.17 10.28 3.36
CA ALA A 76 -12.22 10.74 4.26
C ALA A 76 -12.78 9.64 5.16
N SER A 77 -12.68 8.38 4.77
CA SER A 77 -13.23 7.24 5.50
C SER A 77 -12.19 6.25 6.02
N MET A 78 -10.89 6.58 5.87
CA MET A 78 -9.83 5.66 6.26
C MET A 78 -9.42 5.85 7.71
N TYR A 79 -9.00 4.75 8.33
CA TYR A 79 -8.57 4.71 9.73
C TYR A 79 -7.04 4.79 9.83
N SER A 80 -6.55 5.75 10.60
CA SER A 80 -5.15 5.93 11.01
C SER A 80 -4.12 6.16 9.90
N ILE A 81 -4.45 5.86 8.66
CA ILE A 81 -3.57 6.07 7.51
C ILE A 81 -4.30 6.88 6.45
N ALA A 82 -3.55 7.44 5.53
CA ALA A 82 -4.08 8.21 4.42
C ALA A 82 -3.20 8.03 3.20
N PHE A 83 -3.80 8.17 2.03
CA PHE A 83 -3.02 8.26 0.79
C PHE A 83 -2.28 9.59 0.74
N ALA A 84 -1.05 9.53 0.27
CA ALA A 84 -0.21 10.71 0.06
C ALA A 84 0.65 10.49 -1.18
N ILE A 85 1.20 11.56 -1.71
CA ILE A 85 2.20 11.49 -2.79
C ILE A 85 3.52 12.03 -2.27
N ASN A 86 4.63 11.48 -2.78
CA ASN A 86 5.95 11.99 -2.49
C ASN A 86 6.36 13.05 -3.53
N GLU A 87 7.60 13.52 -3.46
CA GLU A 87 8.12 14.54 -4.39
C GLU A 87 8.11 14.08 -5.84
N LEU A 88 8.23 12.78 -6.08
CA LEU A 88 8.19 12.20 -7.42
C LEU A 88 6.76 12.01 -7.94
N GLY A 89 5.77 12.18 -7.08
CA GLY A 89 4.36 11.92 -7.42
C GLY A 89 3.93 10.48 -7.23
N ASP A 90 4.78 9.63 -6.66
CA ASP A 90 4.42 8.25 -6.34
C ASP A 90 3.44 8.22 -5.19
N ILE A 91 2.50 7.29 -5.21
CA ILE A 91 1.41 7.19 -4.26
C ILE A 91 1.78 6.22 -3.15
N TYR A 92 1.61 6.67 -1.91
CA TYR A 92 1.87 5.92 -0.68
C TYR A 92 0.67 5.95 0.24
N LEU A 93 0.63 4.98 1.14
CA LEU A 93 -0.18 5.05 2.36
C LEU A 93 0.75 5.44 3.49
N VAL A 94 0.39 6.48 4.23
CA VAL A 94 1.22 7.01 5.32
C VAL A 94 0.37 7.23 6.56
N GLY A 95 1.01 7.13 7.72
CA GLY A 95 0.33 7.39 8.97
C GLY A 95 1.30 7.51 10.13
N ARG A 96 0.78 7.92 11.27
CA ARG A 96 1.53 8.02 12.51
C ARG A 96 0.65 7.62 13.68
N LEU A 97 1.27 6.98 14.66
CA LEU A 97 0.62 6.58 15.88
C LEU A 97 1.48 7.03 17.06
N PRO A 98 0.91 7.70 18.07
CA PRO A 98 1.67 8.03 19.27
C PRO A 98 2.27 6.77 19.90
N LEU A 99 3.47 6.84 20.44
CA LEU A 99 4.13 5.65 21.00
C LEU A 99 3.31 5.00 22.11
N GLU A 100 2.62 5.79 22.93
CA GLU A 100 1.76 5.29 24.00
C GLU A 100 0.52 4.53 23.49
N ALA A 101 0.20 4.66 22.22
CA ALA A 101 -0.91 3.95 21.58
C ALA A 101 -0.47 2.68 20.85
N VAL A 102 0.83 2.37 20.84
CA VAL A 102 1.35 1.17 20.18
C VAL A 102 1.03 -0.04 21.06
N ASN A 103 0.10 -0.85 20.60
CA ASN A 103 -0.27 -2.12 21.20
C ASN A 103 -0.64 -3.11 20.09
N GLU A 104 -0.81 -4.37 20.48
CA GLU A 104 -1.10 -5.45 19.53
C GLU A 104 -2.34 -5.16 18.67
N ARG A 105 -3.40 -4.67 19.28
CA ARG A 105 -4.67 -4.37 18.58
C ARG A 105 -4.47 -3.28 17.52
N GLU A 106 -3.73 -2.22 17.84
CA GLU A 106 -3.49 -1.13 16.90
C GLU A 106 -2.57 -1.56 15.75
N ILE A 107 -1.54 -2.36 16.04
CA ILE A 107 -0.67 -2.90 14.98
C ILE A 107 -1.48 -3.77 14.01
N ASP A 108 -2.31 -4.66 14.55
CA ASP A 108 -3.18 -5.51 13.74
C ASP A 108 -4.11 -4.68 12.86
N ARG A 109 -4.73 -3.66 13.43
CA ARG A 109 -5.66 -2.77 12.74
C ARG A 109 -4.97 -1.98 11.63
N ILE A 110 -3.78 -1.45 11.90
CA ILE A 110 -3.00 -0.67 10.94
C ILE A 110 -2.54 -1.53 9.77
N LEU A 111 -1.96 -2.69 10.04
CA LEU A 111 -1.50 -3.58 8.97
C LEU A 111 -2.67 -4.10 8.13
N GLY A 112 -3.80 -4.40 8.78
CA GLY A 112 -5.02 -4.77 8.07
C GLY A 112 -5.53 -3.65 7.17
N ALA A 113 -5.51 -2.41 7.65
CA ALA A 113 -5.90 -1.24 6.88
C ALA A 113 -4.97 -1.00 5.69
N VAL A 114 -3.65 -1.08 5.90
CA VAL A 114 -2.67 -0.96 4.81
C VAL A 114 -2.95 -1.97 3.72
N LEU A 115 -3.09 -3.24 4.08
CA LEU A 115 -3.37 -4.29 3.11
C LEU A 115 -4.69 -4.04 2.38
N GLN A 116 -5.76 -3.77 3.11
CA GLN A 116 -7.08 -3.56 2.53
C GLN A 116 -7.10 -2.40 1.54
N TYR A 117 -6.58 -1.24 1.94
CA TYR A 117 -6.63 -0.05 1.09
C TYR A 117 -5.66 -0.12 -0.08
N ALA A 118 -4.47 -0.67 0.11
CA ALA A 118 -3.53 -0.86 -1.00
C ALA A 118 -4.10 -1.82 -2.04
N ASP A 119 -4.66 -2.94 -1.60
CA ASP A 119 -5.19 -3.96 -2.48
C ASP A 119 -6.45 -3.51 -3.21
N SER A 120 -7.43 -2.95 -2.48
CA SER A 120 -8.71 -2.53 -3.06
C SER A 120 -8.59 -1.32 -3.97
N SER A 121 -7.58 -0.48 -3.77
CA SER A 121 -7.36 0.72 -4.60
C SER A 121 -6.47 0.48 -5.80
N PHE A 122 -5.76 -0.65 -5.86
CA PHE A 122 -4.75 -0.88 -6.88
C PHE A 122 -5.33 -0.86 -8.30
N ASN A 123 -6.34 -1.68 -8.57
CA ASN A 123 -6.97 -1.72 -9.89
C ASN A 123 -7.67 -0.41 -10.27
N PRO A 124 -8.47 0.24 -9.39
CA PRO A 124 -9.01 1.56 -9.70
C PRO A 124 -7.95 2.61 -10.04
N LEU A 125 -6.82 2.62 -9.33
CA LEU A 125 -5.73 3.55 -9.62
C LEU A 125 -5.08 3.25 -10.97
N LEU A 126 -4.91 1.98 -11.31
CA LEU A 126 -4.41 1.58 -12.63
C LEU A 126 -5.35 2.04 -13.74
N GLU A 127 -6.65 1.84 -13.57
CA GLU A 127 -7.65 2.27 -14.57
C GLU A 127 -7.63 3.78 -14.77
N LEU A 128 -7.58 4.55 -13.68
CA LEU A 128 -7.58 6.01 -13.77
C LEU A 128 -6.27 6.57 -14.34
N GLY A 129 -5.16 6.07 -13.86
CA GLY A 129 -3.86 6.68 -14.13
C GLY A 129 -3.02 6.04 -15.20
N PHE A 130 -3.39 4.85 -15.69
CA PHE A 130 -2.55 4.04 -16.58
C PHE A 130 -3.33 3.35 -17.71
N SER A 131 -4.52 3.80 -18.04
CA SER A 131 -5.36 3.13 -19.05
C SER A 131 -4.70 3.06 -20.43
N SER A 132 -3.97 4.09 -20.83
CA SER A 132 -3.24 4.06 -22.10
C SER A 132 -2.13 3.01 -22.12
N ALA A 133 -1.40 2.88 -21.02
CA ALA A 133 -0.37 1.85 -20.86
C ALA A 133 -0.97 0.44 -20.86
N ILE A 134 -2.12 0.27 -20.21
CA ILE A 134 -2.85 -1.02 -20.18
C ILE A 134 -3.29 -1.40 -21.60
N ARG A 135 -3.83 -0.46 -22.37
CA ARG A 135 -4.25 -0.73 -23.76
C ARG A 135 -3.07 -1.10 -24.65
N ARG A 136 -1.93 -0.41 -24.49
CA ARG A 136 -0.71 -0.74 -25.23
C ARG A 136 -0.21 -2.15 -24.89
N GLU A 137 -0.19 -2.49 -23.62
CA GLU A 137 0.24 -3.81 -23.17
C GLU A 137 -0.69 -4.91 -23.70
N TRP A 138 -2.00 -4.66 -23.68
CA TRP A 138 -3.00 -5.57 -24.24
C TRP A 138 -2.72 -5.84 -25.72
N ALA A 139 -2.62 -4.78 -26.51
CA ALA A 139 -2.36 -4.88 -27.96
C ALA A 139 -1.03 -5.58 -28.25
N TRP A 140 0.00 -5.31 -27.47
CA TRP A 140 1.29 -5.95 -27.59
C TRP A 140 1.20 -7.46 -27.36
N ARG A 141 0.53 -7.86 -26.30
CA ARG A 141 0.36 -9.29 -25.97
C ARG A 141 -0.48 -10.02 -27.02
N VAL A 142 -1.53 -9.40 -27.52
CA VAL A 142 -2.35 -9.98 -28.60
C VAL A 142 -1.50 -10.18 -29.84
N SER A 143 -0.69 -9.20 -30.24
CA SER A 143 0.15 -9.30 -31.43
C SER A 143 1.20 -10.38 -31.32
N ARG A 144 1.64 -10.73 -30.12
CA ARG A 144 2.66 -11.75 -29.86
C ARG A 144 2.08 -13.11 -29.46
N GLY A 145 0.77 -13.21 -29.32
CA GLY A 145 0.12 -14.45 -28.87
C GLY A 145 0.39 -14.77 -27.40
N GLU A 146 0.72 -13.76 -26.58
CA GLU A 146 1.00 -13.94 -25.16
C GLU A 146 -0.29 -13.95 -24.33
N SER A 147 -0.20 -14.53 -23.12
CA SER A 147 -1.34 -14.61 -22.20
C SER A 147 -1.83 -13.24 -21.76
N LEU A 148 -3.16 -13.07 -21.72
CA LEU A 148 -3.84 -11.87 -21.24
C LEU A 148 -4.33 -12.03 -19.79
N ALA A 149 -3.98 -13.14 -19.14
CA ALA A 149 -4.51 -13.45 -17.80
C ALA A 149 -4.28 -12.36 -16.78
N ASN A 150 -3.10 -11.73 -16.79
CA ASN A 150 -2.76 -10.66 -15.86
C ASN A 150 -3.47 -9.34 -16.15
N LEU A 151 -4.08 -9.19 -17.34
CA LEU A 151 -4.79 -7.98 -17.75
C LEU A 151 -6.30 -8.15 -17.78
N LYS A 152 -6.79 -9.33 -17.39
CA LYS A 152 -8.21 -9.65 -17.50
C LYS A 152 -9.10 -8.70 -16.71
N ALA A 153 -8.63 -8.22 -15.57
CA ALA A 153 -9.36 -7.24 -14.75
C ALA A 153 -9.62 -5.91 -15.49
N PHE A 154 -8.88 -5.64 -16.58
CA PHE A 154 -8.97 -4.40 -17.36
C PHE A 154 -9.57 -4.60 -18.74
N GLU A 155 -10.15 -5.75 -19.00
CA GLU A 155 -10.75 -6.10 -20.29
C GLU A 155 -11.77 -5.06 -20.76
N HIS A 156 -12.51 -4.47 -19.84
CA HIS A 156 -13.51 -3.44 -20.12
C HIS A 156 -12.93 -2.12 -20.66
N LEU A 157 -11.61 -1.91 -20.57
CA LEU A 157 -10.93 -0.72 -21.10
C LEU A 157 -10.54 -0.84 -22.57
N ILE A 158 -10.69 -2.02 -23.18
CA ILE A 158 -10.22 -2.31 -24.52
C ILE A 158 -11.31 -2.00 -25.56
#